data_3f0939359691d8ba9771a10017db0e44
#
_entry.id   3f0939359691d8ba9771a10017db0e44
#
_cell.length_a   1.000
_cell.length_b   1.000
_cell.length_c   1.000
_cell.angle_alpha   90.00
_cell.angle_beta   90.00
_cell.angle_gamma   90.00
#
_symmetry.space_group_name_H-M   'P 1'
#
loop_
_entity.id
_entity.type
_entity.pdbx_description
1 polymer ?
#
loop_
_entity_poly.entity_id
_entity_poly.type
_entity_poly.pdbx_seq_one_letter_code
_entity_poly.pdbx_strand_id
1 'polypeptide(L)'
;MSWPVPGTMMIEPTESESLKELDRFCDTLIKIKSEIDKIKSGKLDKIDNPIKNAPHTDLELASNEWAHKYTREEAAYPSEFLKSNKFWPPVARVDNVYGDKNLFCTCPSMDEFKEDAA
;
A
#
# COMPACT_ATOMS: atom_id res chain seq x y z
N MET A 1 -4.98 8.81 8.92
CA MET A 1 -5.84 8.43 10.07
C MET A 1 -7.22 9.03 9.84
N SER A 2 -8.28 8.27 10.00
CA SER A 2 -9.65 8.81 9.97
C SER A 2 -10.01 9.31 11.36
N TRP A 3 -10.64 10.45 11.46
CA TRP A 3 -11.02 11.07 12.71
C TRP A 3 -12.42 11.63 12.61
N PRO A 4 -13.08 11.87 13.72
CA PRO A 4 -14.43 11.53 14.14
C PRO A 4 -15.51 11.70 13.06
N VAL A 5 -15.20 12.27 11.91
CA VAL A 5 -16.16 12.45 10.81
C VAL A 5 -15.96 11.34 9.78
N PRO A 6 -16.95 10.49 9.51
CA PRO A 6 -16.82 9.43 8.52
C PRO A 6 -16.43 9.96 7.13
N GLY A 7 -15.50 9.26 6.47
CA GLY A 7 -15.04 9.63 5.13
C GLY A 7 -14.02 10.75 5.08
N THR A 8 -13.48 11.18 6.21
CA THR A 8 -12.42 12.18 6.29
C THR A 8 -11.09 11.59 6.75
N MET A 9 -10.00 12.26 6.43
CA MET A 9 -8.66 12.01 6.98
C MET A 9 -8.16 13.28 7.64
N MET A 10 -7.56 13.13 8.82
CA MET A 10 -6.75 14.18 9.41
C MET A 10 -5.29 13.96 9.02
N ILE A 11 -4.67 15.00 8.47
CA ILE A 11 -3.27 15.01 8.05
C ILE A 11 -2.61 16.18 8.77
N GLU A 12 -1.59 15.86 9.53
CA GLU A 12 -0.83 16.86 10.32
C GLU A 12 0.65 16.69 9.99
N PRO A 13 1.22 17.60 9.17
CA PRO A 13 2.65 17.62 8.92
C PRO A 13 3.36 18.12 10.17
N THR A 14 4.51 17.53 10.50
CA THR A 14 5.35 17.98 11.59
C THR A 14 6.21 19.18 11.17
N GLU A 15 6.71 19.96 12.13
CA GLU A 15 7.61 21.09 11.90
C GLU A 15 8.96 20.68 11.26
N SER A 16 9.33 19.41 11.38
CA SER A 16 10.56 18.87 10.82
C SER A 16 10.49 18.54 9.33
N GLU A 17 9.29 18.57 8.73
CA GLU A 17 9.13 18.28 7.30
C GLU A 17 9.60 19.46 6.44
N SER A 18 10.40 19.15 5.42
CA SER A 18 10.85 20.15 4.46
C SER A 18 9.71 20.57 3.52
N LEU A 19 9.77 21.83 3.03
CA LEU A 19 8.82 22.30 2.01
C LEU A 19 8.76 21.35 0.80
N LYS A 20 9.91 20.82 0.36
CA LYS A 20 9.98 19.86 -0.74
C LYS A 20 9.17 18.58 -0.47
N GLU A 21 9.17 18.09 0.77
CA GLU A 21 8.38 16.92 1.13
C GLU A 21 6.88 17.24 1.21
N LEU A 22 6.52 18.43 1.68
CA LEU A 22 5.14 18.89 1.69
C LEU A 22 4.59 19.05 0.27
N ASP A 23 5.35 19.66 -0.63
CA ASP A 23 4.99 19.79 -2.04
C ASP A 23 4.84 18.40 -2.70
N ARG A 24 5.78 17.50 -2.46
CA ARG A 24 5.70 16.11 -2.95
C ARG A 24 4.46 15.39 -2.46
N PHE A 25 4.08 15.61 -1.21
CA PHE A 25 2.86 15.04 -0.64
C PHE A 25 1.61 15.60 -1.35
N CYS A 26 1.53 16.90 -1.55
CA CYS A 26 0.43 17.55 -2.26
C CYS A 26 0.32 17.04 -3.71
N ASP A 27 1.44 16.97 -4.43
CA ASP A 27 1.50 16.45 -5.81
C ASP A 27 1.03 15.00 -5.88
N THR A 28 1.39 14.18 -4.87
CA THR A 28 0.93 12.79 -4.78
C THR A 28 -0.59 12.71 -4.60
N LEU A 29 -1.19 13.54 -3.77
CA LEU A 29 -2.65 13.58 -3.61
C LEU A 29 -3.36 14.03 -4.89
N ILE A 30 -2.82 15.03 -5.60
CA ILE A 30 -3.32 15.47 -6.90
C ILE A 30 -3.25 14.32 -7.91
N LYS A 31 -2.16 13.57 -7.92
CA LYS A 31 -1.99 12.39 -8.79
C LYS A 31 -3.02 11.30 -8.49
N ILE A 32 -3.19 10.95 -7.22
CA ILE A 32 -4.20 9.98 -6.77
C ILE A 32 -5.60 10.43 -7.23
N LYS A 33 -5.92 11.71 -7.07
CA LYS A 33 -7.20 12.27 -7.55
C LYS A 33 -7.38 12.10 -9.05
N SER A 34 -6.33 12.35 -9.83
CA SER A 34 -6.35 12.11 -11.29
C SER A 34 -6.61 10.65 -11.64
N GLU A 35 -6.04 9.71 -10.91
CA GLU A 35 -6.28 8.27 -11.11
C GLU A 35 -7.71 7.87 -10.74
N ILE A 36 -8.25 8.41 -9.66
CA ILE A 36 -9.67 8.24 -9.30
C ILE A 36 -10.59 8.73 -10.43
N ASP A 37 -10.27 9.87 -11.04
CA ASP A 37 -11.06 10.41 -12.15
C ASP A 37 -10.96 9.55 -13.43
N LYS A 38 -9.82 8.90 -13.66
CA LYS A 38 -9.69 7.88 -14.73
C LYS A 38 -10.58 6.66 -14.46
N ILE A 39 -10.68 6.21 -13.22
CA ILE A 39 -11.59 5.11 -12.85
C ILE A 39 -13.05 5.53 -13.04
N LYS A 40 -13.42 6.74 -12.60
CA LYS A 40 -14.79 7.28 -12.76
C LYS A 40 -15.19 7.43 -14.22
N SER A 41 -14.26 7.83 -15.07
CA SER A 41 -14.48 7.98 -16.52
C SER A 41 -14.44 6.67 -17.30
N GLY A 42 -14.14 5.55 -16.65
CA GLY A 42 -14.02 4.23 -17.29
C GLY A 42 -12.72 4.00 -18.06
N LYS A 43 -11.73 4.88 -17.93
CA LYS A 43 -10.39 4.71 -18.54
C LYS A 43 -9.56 3.66 -17.79
N LEU A 44 -9.80 3.47 -16.50
CA LEU A 44 -9.26 2.39 -15.70
C LEU A 44 -10.40 1.50 -15.19
N ASP A 45 -10.11 0.22 -15.03
CA ASP A 45 -11.07 -0.75 -14.51
C ASP A 45 -11.47 -0.42 -13.07
N LYS A 46 -12.74 -0.64 -12.72
CA LYS A 46 -13.26 -0.33 -11.38
C LYS A 46 -12.78 -1.29 -10.29
N ILE A 47 -12.41 -2.50 -10.69
CA ILE A 47 -12.01 -3.58 -9.78
C ILE A 47 -10.50 -3.76 -9.83
N ASP A 48 -9.95 -3.91 -11.04
CA ASP A 48 -8.53 -4.13 -11.27
C ASP A 48 -7.85 -2.82 -11.73
N ASN A 49 -7.31 -2.07 -10.79
CA ASN A 49 -6.64 -0.80 -11.03
C ASN A 49 -5.48 -0.56 -10.06
N PRO A 50 -4.51 0.31 -10.39
CA PRO A 50 -3.33 0.56 -9.57
C PRO A 50 -3.63 0.99 -8.14
N ILE A 51 -4.70 1.76 -7.91
CA ILE A 51 -5.05 2.26 -6.57
C ILE A 51 -5.58 1.13 -5.70
N LYS A 52 -6.45 0.29 -6.23
CA LYS A 52 -7.03 -0.82 -5.46
C LYS A 52 -6.02 -1.91 -5.12
N ASN A 53 -5.09 -2.15 -6.03
CA ASN A 53 -4.10 -3.21 -5.87
C ASN A 53 -2.81 -2.74 -5.20
N ALA A 54 -2.62 -1.43 -5.03
CA ALA A 54 -1.47 -0.90 -4.30
C ALA A 54 -1.42 -1.41 -2.85
N PRO A 55 -0.23 -1.56 -2.28
CA PRO A 55 1.09 -1.33 -2.87
C PRO A 55 1.57 -2.52 -3.70
N HIS A 56 2.40 -2.25 -4.73
CA HIS A 56 3.02 -3.28 -5.56
C HIS A 56 4.46 -3.51 -5.12
N THR A 57 4.84 -4.76 -4.91
CA THR A 57 6.19 -5.13 -4.52
C THR A 57 7.10 -5.26 -5.75
N ASP A 58 8.40 -5.19 -5.53
CA ASP A 58 9.41 -5.46 -6.56
C ASP A 58 9.31 -6.91 -7.09
N LEU A 59 9.04 -7.88 -6.22
CA LEU A 59 8.85 -9.28 -6.60
C LEU A 59 7.65 -9.48 -7.52
N GLU A 60 6.52 -8.82 -7.23
CA GLU A 60 5.32 -8.86 -8.08
C GLU A 60 5.62 -8.30 -9.47
N LEU A 61 6.31 -7.16 -9.53
CA LEU A 61 6.66 -6.52 -10.79
C LEU A 61 7.71 -7.28 -11.60
N ALA A 62 8.63 -7.98 -10.93
CA ALA A 62 9.67 -8.79 -11.57
C ALA A 62 9.18 -10.17 -11.99
N SER A 63 8.00 -10.61 -11.55
CA SER A 63 7.46 -11.91 -11.92
C SER A 63 7.16 -12.00 -13.41
N ASN A 64 7.20 -13.22 -13.97
CA ASN A 64 6.82 -13.44 -15.37
C ASN A 64 5.32 -13.27 -15.62
N GLU A 65 4.52 -13.44 -14.58
CA GLU A 65 3.06 -13.33 -14.64
C GLU A 65 2.62 -11.91 -14.26
N TRP A 66 1.82 -11.31 -15.13
CA TRP A 66 1.18 -10.03 -14.89
C TRP A 66 -0.27 -10.10 -15.36
N ALA A 67 -1.17 -10.30 -14.40
CA ALA A 67 -2.59 -10.50 -14.69
C ALA A 67 -3.41 -9.19 -14.65
N HIS A 68 -2.77 -8.04 -14.41
CA HIS A 68 -3.46 -6.77 -14.28
C HIS A 68 -3.73 -6.09 -15.62
N LYS A 69 -4.79 -5.29 -15.68
CA LYS A 69 -5.23 -4.52 -16.86
C LYS A 69 -4.47 -3.19 -17.05
N TYR A 70 -3.52 -2.89 -16.21
CA TYR A 70 -2.62 -1.73 -16.27
C TYR A 70 -1.17 -2.20 -16.38
N THR A 71 -0.28 -1.30 -16.76
CA THR A 71 1.12 -1.66 -17.01
C THR A 71 1.93 -1.79 -15.71
N ARG A 72 3.01 -2.57 -15.77
CA ARG A 72 3.99 -2.64 -14.68
C ARG A 72 4.62 -1.28 -14.36
N GLU A 73 4.80 -0.45 -15.38
CA GLU A 73 5.34 0.90 -15.19
C GLU A 73 4.37 1.79 -14.39
N GLU A 74 3.06 1.74 -14.70
CA GLU A 74 2.04 2.44 -13.92
C GLU A 74 1.99 1.95 -12.47
N ALA A 75 2.16 0.66 -12.24
CA ALA A 75 2.23 0.08 -10.90
C ALA A 75 3.50 0.49 -10.15
N ALA A 76 4.65 0.45 -10.83
CA ALA A 76 5.95 0.74 -10.24
C ALA A 76 6.14 2.24 -9.96
N TYR A 77 5.77 3.08 -10.92
CA TYR A 77 6.13 4.50 -10.94
C TYR A 77 4.92 5.41 -11.18
N PRO A 78 3.94 5.43 -10.26
CA PRO A 78 2.76 6.29 -10.39
C PRO A 78 3.10 7.79 -10.44
N SER A 79 4.31 8.17 -10.01
CA SER A 79 4.81 9.55 -10.07
C SER A 79 6.26 9.56 -10.53
N GLU A 80 6.67 10.58 -11.30
CA GLU A 80 8.01 10.68 -11.89
C GLU A 80 9.14 10.67 -10.86
N PHE A 81 8.96 11.29 -9.71
CA PHE A 81 9.98 11.31 -8.66
C PHE A 81 10.34 9.91 -8.14
N LEU A 82 9.44 8.94 -8.28
CA LEU A 82 9.68 7.56 -7.87
C LEU A 82 10.69 6.84 -8.77
N LYS A 83 10.93 7.33 -9.97
CA LYS A 83 11.95 6.74 -10.87
C LYS A 83 13.38 6.92 -10.33
N SER A 84 13.60 7.98 -9.57
CA SER A 84 14.91 8.29 -8.99
C SER A 84 15.03 7.96 -7.50
N ASN A 85 13.92 7.87 -6.79
CA ASN A 85 13.95 7.68 -5.34
C ASN A 85 12.72 6.87 -4.89
N LYS A 86 12.72 5.57 -5.20
CA LYS A 86 11.64 4.67 -4.81
C LYS A 86 12.03 3.83 -3.59
N PHE A 87 11.14 3.86 -2.62
CA PHE A 87 11.10 2.85 -1.57
C PHE A 87 10.14 1.72 -2.00
N TRP A 88 10.66 0.50 -2.10
CA TRP A 88 9.87 -0.66 -2.44
C TRP A 88 9.13 -1.20 -1.22
N PRO A 89 7.80 -1.36 -1.27
CA PRO A 89 7.08 -1.97 -0.18
C PRO A 89 7.46 -3.45 -0.06
N PRO A 90 7.72 -3.94 1.17
CA PRO A 90 8.11 -5.35 1.38
C PRO A 90 6.95 -6.33 1.21
N VAL A 91 5.71 -5.85 1.30
CA VAL A 91 4.49 -6.67 1.17
C VAL A 91 3.46 -5.96 0.29
N ALA A 92 2.68 -6.75 -0.45
CA ALA A 92 1.53 -6.28 -1.20
C ALA A 92 0.36 -5.95 -0.26
N ARG A 93 -0.81 -5.68 -0.83
CA ARG A 93 -2.00 -5.32 -0.04
C ARG A 93 -2.41 -6.43 0.92
N VAL A 94 -2.53 -6.05 2.19
CA VAL A 94 -2.92 -6.95 3.28
C VAL A 94 -4.43 -6.89 3.50
N ASP A 95 -5.08 -8.04 3.65
CA ASP A 95 -6.46 -8.13 4.15
C ASP A 95 -6.45 -8.16 5.68
N ASN A 96 -6.50 -6.97 6.28
CA ASN A 96 -6.49 -6.83 7.74
C ASN A 96 -7.69 -7.52 8.40
N VAL A 97 -8.87 -7.47 7.76
CA VAL A 97 -10.09 -8.07 8.31
C VAL A 97 -10.00 -9.59 8.36
N TYR A 98 -9.43 -10.18 7.31
CA TYR A 98 -9.14 -11.61 7.32
C TYR A 98 -8.10 -11.96 8.39
N GLY A 99 -6.99 -11.21 8.44
CA GLY A 99 -5.93 -11.41 9.41
C GLY A 99 -6.42 -11.35 10.85
N ASP A 100 -7.23 -10.36 11.19
CA ASP A 100 -7.79 -10.20 12.54
C ASP A 100 -8.71 -11.35 12.95
N LYS A 101 -9.39 -11.96 11.99
CA LYS A 101 -10.30 -13.09 12.24
C LYS A 101 -9.60 -14.45 12.21
N ASN A 102 -8.44 -14.54 11.60
CA ASN A 102 -7.69 -15.77 11.39
C ASN A 102 -6.28 -15.62 11.94
N LEU A 103 -6.19 -15.44 13.24
CA LEU A 103 -4.91 -15.32 13.93
C LEU A 103 -4.13 -16.62 13.80
N PHE A 104 -2.89 -16.51 13.36
CA PHE A 104 -1.94 -17.62 13.34
C PHE A 104 -0.95 -17.43 14.47
N CYS A 105 -1.03 -18.30 15.48
CA CYS A 105 -0.09 -18.30 16.59
C CYS A 105 1.06 -19.25 16.29
N THR A 106 2.29 -18.72 16.22
CA THR A 106 3.52 -19.50 16.09
C THR A 106 4.21 -19.73 17.41
N CYS A 107 3.57 -19.35 18.53
CA CYS A 107 4.13 -19.62 19.85
C CYS A 107 4.19 -21.13 20.07
N PRO A 108 5.32 -21.66 20.58
CA PRO A 108 5.42 -23.06 20.95
C PRO A 108 4.41 -23.39 22.04
N SER A 109 3.96 -24.62 22.09
CA SER A 109 3.03 -25.07 23.12
C SER A 109 3.67 -24.97 24.50
N MET A 110 2.85 -24.80 25.53
CA MET A 110 3.37 -24.78 26.90
C MET A 110 4.08 -26.10 27.29
N ASP A 111 3.82 -27.17 26.57
CA ASP A 111 4.47 -28.47 26.81
C ASP A 111 5.94 -28.48 26.35
N GLU A 112 6.30 -27.63 25.40
CA GLU A 112 7.69 -27.46 24.95
C GLU A 112 8.58 -26.74 25.98
N PHE A 113 7.98 -26.06 26.96
CA PHE A 113 8.70 -25.39 28.04
C PHE A 113 8.68 -26.18 29.35
N LYS A 114 8.11 -27.38 29.37
CA LYS A 114 8.26 -28.28 30.51
C LYS A 114 9.68 -28.83 30.45
N GLU A 115 10.57 -28.29 31.27
CA GLU A 115 11.85 -28.94 31.55
C GLU A 115 11.56 -30.36 31.97
N ASP A 116 12.28 -31.31 31.38
CA ASP A 116 12.30 -32.68 31.88
C ASP A 116 12.72 -32.61 33.33
N ALA A 117 11.75 -32.73 34.26
CA ALA A 117 12.02 -32.86 35.68
C ALA A 117 12.72 -34.20 35.87
N ALA A 118 14.06 -34.16 35.84
CA ALA A 118 14.94 -35.28 36.16
C ALA A 118 15.04 -35.45 37.67
#